data_f5081e19773573b3dca4b73c5123587b
#
_entry.id   f5081e19773573b3dca4b73c5123587b
#
_cell.length_a   1.000
_cell.length_b   1.000
_cell.length_c   1.000
_cell.angle_alpha   90.00
_cell.angle_beta   90.00
_cell.angle_gamma   90.00
#
_symmetry.space_group_name_H-M   'P 1'
#
loop_
_entity.id
_entity.type
_entity.pdbx_description
1 polymer ?
#
loop_
_entity_poly.entity_id
_entity_poly.type
_entity_poly.pdbx_seq_one_letter_code
_entity_poly.pdbx_strand_id
1 'polypeptide(L)'
;KNIVLGLSTNFFAISDDFKVFNGLEQRLLQNETLYISLPFLRVFTIKELEGVIGHELGHFQGNDTIYANKFDPIFRRLNEHFLELDIEFEKQKKENKSDPLLIKIVIFPFIFLFNEFSRKDEKIQKEQELKADKYGANASESSKVFINALSKIYIYELVWKDTKEKFNEIVQDKKKNKIKNLSLEFVQDAKQLFVEDIP
;
A
#
# COMPACT_ATOMS: atom_id res chain seq x y z
N LYS A 1 14.40 -0.88 15.99
CA LYS A 1 12.99 -0.86 15.56
C LYS A 1 12.43 0.53 15.75
N ASN A 2 11.74 1.04 14.75
CA ASN A 2 11.15 2.38 14.77
C ASN A 2 9.63 2.29 14.65
N ILE A 3 8.92 3.27 15.23
CA ILE A 3 7.50 3.46 15.03
C ILE A 3 7.30 4.87 14.47
N VAL A 4 6.60 4.98 13.35
CA VAL A 4 6.28 6.24 12.70
C VAL A 4 4.77 6.41 12.71
N LEU A 5 4.31 7.56 13.18
CA LEU A 5 2.91 7.97 13.13
C LEU A 5 2.75 9.02 12.03
N GLY A 6 1.81 8.84 11.14
CA GLY A 6 1.62 9.77 10.05
C GLY A 6 0.17 9.90 9.57
N LEU A 7 -0.04 10.83 8.64
CA LEU A 7 -1.36 11.18 8.12
C LEU A 7 -1.77 10.38 6.88
N SER A 8 -0.94 9.43 6.40
CA SER A 8 -1.35 8.48 5.37
C SER A 8 -2.33 7.47 5.94
N THR A 9 -3.22 6.98 5.11
CA THR A 9 -4.22 5.95 5.46
C THR A 9 -3.65 4.53 5.48
N ASN A 10 -2.36 4.38 5.24
CA ASN A 10 -1.71 3.07 5.18
C ASN A 10 -1.17 2.65 6.54
N PHE A 11 -1.11 1.35 6.74
CA PHE A 11 -0.26 0.68 7.71
C PHE A 11 0.77 -0.09 6.89
N PHE A 12 2.00 -0.14 7.32
CA PHE A 12 3.02 -0.96 6.68
C PHE A 12 4.21 -1.21 7.59
N ALA A 13 4.86 -2.33 7.35
CA ALA A 13 6.12 -2.72 7.96
C ALA A 13 7.22 -2.75 6.90
N ILE A 14 8.36 -2.15 7.18
CA ILE A 14 9.51 -2.11 6.26
C ILE A 14 10.80 -2.41 7.03
N SER A 15 11.68 -3.20 6.42
CA SER A 15 13.00 -3.56 6.98
C SER A 15 14.16 -2.83 6.29
N ASP A 16 13.87 -1.78 5.57
CA ASP A 16 14.84 -0.97 4.83
C ASP A 16 14.92 0.44 5.41
N ASP A 17 15.89 1.21 4.91
CA ASP A 17 16.05 2.61 5.27
C ASP A 17 14.83 3.42 4.85
N PHE A 18 14.20 4.05 5.81
CA PHE A 18 12.97 4.82 5.61
C PHE A 18 13.20 6.30 5.90
N LYS A 19 12.92 7.15 4.91
CA LYS A 19 13.06 8.60 5.04
C LYS A 19 11.75 9.22 5.52
N VAL A 20 11.80 9.89 6.66
CA VAL A 20 10.67 10.63 7.23
C VAL A 20 10.93 12.13 7.08
N PHE A 21 9.92 12.86 6.62
CA PHE A 21 9.92 14.31 6.56
C PHE A 21 8.83 14.85 7.49
N ASN A 22 9.23 15.67 8.47
CA ASN A 22 8.30 16.25 9.44
C ASN A 22 7.91 17.71 9.13
N GLY A 23 8.17 18.17 7.91
CA GLY A 23 7.94 19.55 7.47
C GLY A 23 9.12 20.49 7.70
N LEU A 24 10.08 20.13 8.53
CA LEU A 24 11.27 20.92 8.86
C LEU A 24 12.56 20.18 8.53
N GLU A 25 12.63 18.92 8.89
CA GLU A 25 13.83 18.09 8.77
C GLU A 25 13.50 16.76 8.10
N GLN A 26 14.46 16.25 7.34
CA GLN A 26 14.44 14.90 6.84
C GLN A 26 15.29 14.01 7.75
N ARG A 27 14.69 12.92 8.25
CA ARG A 27 15.40 11.91 9.04
C ARG A 27 15.42 10.58 8.32
N LEU A 28 16.57 9.94 8.31
CA LEU A 28 16.73 8.57 7.86
C LEU A 28 16.55 7.63 9.06
N LEU A 29 15.53 6.79 9.00
CA LEU A 29 15.32 5.72 9.97
C LEU A 29 15.89 4.44 9.37
N GLN A 30 16.83 3.84 10.09
CA GLN A 30 17.44 2.57 9.71
C GLN A 30 16.75 1.41 10.42
N ASN A 31 16.79 0.25 9.82
CA ASN A 31 16.19 -0.99 10.31
C ASN A 31 14.65 -1.03 10.22
N GLU A 32 14.08 -2.03 10.88
CA GLU A 32 12.64 -2.28 10.90
C GLU A 32 11.84 -1.06 11.38
N THR A 33 10.94 -0.62 10.54
CA THR A 33 10.05 0.52 10.81
C THR A 33 8.60 0.09 10.60
N LEU A 34 7.76 0.31 11.61
CA LEU A 34 6.32 0.17 11.54
C LEU A 34 5.68 1.54 11.38
N TYR A 35 4.91 1.71 10.31
CA TYR A 35 4.13 2.91 10.08
C TYR A 35 2.68 2.70 10.52
N ILE A 36 2.15 3.63 11.32
CA ILE A 36 0.79 3.61 11.86
C ILE A 36 0.04 4.86 11.40
N SER A 37 -1.12 4.67 10.82
CA SER A 37 -2.02 5.72 10.38
C SER A 37 -2.69 6.42 11.56
N LEU A 38 -2.40 7.71 11.77
CA LEU A 38 -3.07 8.53 12.79
C LEU A 38 -4.59 8.68 12.55
N PRO A 39 -5.09 8.88 11.30
CA PRO A 39 -6.52 8.94 11.04
C PRO A 39 -7.28 7.73 11.58
N PHE A 40 -6.74 6.54 11.39
CA PHE A 40 -7.40 5.30 11.79
C PHE A 40 -7.40 5.04 13.29
N LEU A 41 -6.50 5.64 14.06
CA LEU A 41 -6.49 5.50 15.54
C LEU A 41 -7.78 5.98 16.20
N ARG A 42 -8.59 6.80 15.52
CA ARG A 42 -9.88 7.29 16.05
C ARG A 42 -11.11 6.50 15.63
N VAL A 43 -10.99 5.72 14.56
CA VAL A 43 -12.11 4.95 14.00
C VAL A 43 -12.00 3.46 14.27
N PHE A 44 -10.82 2.99 14.67
CA PHE A 44 -10.61 1.62 15.08
C PHE A 44 -10.89 1.42 16.58
N THR A 45 -11.46 0.27 16.90
CA THR A 45 -11.40 -0.27 18.26
C THR A 45 -9.97 -0.77 18.54
N ILE A 46 -9.65 -0.97 19.82
CA ILE A 46 -8.34 -1.50 20.21
C ILE A 46 -8.08 -2.86 19.55
N LYS A 47 -9.07 -3.74 19.51
CA LYS A 47 -8.94 -5.08 18.92
C LYS A 47 -8.75 -5.03 17.38
N GLU A 48 -9.40 -4.11 16.71
CA GLU A 48 -9.19 -3.88 15.29
C GLU A 48 -7.76 -3.39 15.02
N LEU A 49 -7.28 -2.45 15.84
CA LEU A 49 -5.92 -1.93 15.72
C LEU A 49 -4.87 -3.00 16.04
N GLU A 50 -5.08 -3.81 17.06
CA GLU A 50 -4.23 -4.97 17.39
C GLU A 50 -4.16 -5.94 16.21
N GLY A 51 -5.29 -6.20 15.54
CA GLY A 51 -5.35 -7.05 14.37
C GLY A 51 -4.51 -6.50 13.20
N VAL A 52 -4.68 -5.23 12.85
CA VAL A 52 -3.93 -4.60 11.76
C VAL A 52 -2.43 -4.55 12.08
N ILE A 53 -2.06 -4.13 13.29
CA ILE A 53 -0.65 -4.11 13.70
C ILE A 53 -0.07 -5.53 13.73
N GLY A 54 -0.85 -6.52 14.18
CA GLY A 54 -0.44 -7.93 14.18
C GLY A 54 -0.14 -8.45 12.78
N HIS A 55 -0.96 -8.09 11.80
CA HIS A 55 -0.74 -8.40 10.39
C HIS A 55 0.59 -7.80 9.89
N GLU A 56 0.80 -6.49 10.10
CA GLU A 56 2.03 -5.81 9.68
C GLU A 56 3.29 -6.39 10.35
N LEU A 57 3.20 -6.73 11.63
CA LEU A 57 4.29 -7.39 12.34
C LEU A 57 4.53 -8.82 11.85
N GLY A 58 3.50 -9.47 11.31
CA GLY A 58 3.60 -10.78 10.67
C GLY A 58 4.58 -10.78 9.50
N HIS A 59 4.63 -9.72 8.71
CA HIS A 59 5.58 -9.56 7.61
C HIS A 59 7.05 -9.53 8.07
N PHE A 60 7.36 -8.98 9.23
CA PHE A 60 8.73 -9.03 9.79
C PHE A 60 9.16 -10.44 10.15
N GLN A 61 8.25 -11.30 10.59
CA GLN A 61 8.62 -12.67 11.02
C GLN A 61 8.88 -13.62 9.84
N GLY A 62 8.24 -13.37 8.68
CA GLY A 62 8.37 -14.19 7.49
C GLY A 62 9.61 -13.93 6.63
N ASN A 63 10.47 -12.97 6.97
CA ASN A 63 11.49 -12.40 6.08
C ASN A 63 10.89 -11.83 4.77
N ASP A 64 9.61 -11.52 4.75
CA ASP A 64 8.87 -11.06 3.59
C ASP A 64 9.44 -9.74 3.09
N THR A 65 9.73 -8.83 4.01
CA THR A 65 10.37 -7.54 3.72
C THR A 65 11.76 -7.69 3.12
N ILE A 66 12.54 -8.71 3.53
CA ILE A 66 13.86 -8.99 2.95
C ILE A 66 13.71 -9.54 1.53
N TYR A 67 12.72 -10.40 1.29
CA TYR A 67 12.42 -10.93 -0.02
C TYR A 67 11.99 -9.81 -0.97
N ALA A 68 11.01 -8.99 -0.59
CA ALA A 68 10.53 -7.86 -1.36
C ALA A 68 11.68 -6.91 -1.73
N ASN A 69 12.49 -6.50 -0.75
CA ASN A 69 13.62 -5.59 -0.99
C ASN A 69 14.64 -6.12 -2.01
N LYS A 70 14.83 -7.43 -2.11
CA LYS A 70 15.75 -8.03 -3.05
C LYS A 70 15.17 -8.23 -4.45
N PHE A 71 13.91 -8.62 -4.53
CA PHE A 71 13.30 -9.06 -5.79
C PHE A 71 12.45 -7.99 -6.47
N ASP A 72 11.71 -7.16 -5.73
CA ASP A 72 10.89 -6.08 -6.31
C ASP A 72 11.66 -5.14 -7.24
N PRO A 73 12.89 -4.68 -6.90
CA PRO A 73 13.65 -3.84 -7.81
C PRO A 73 14.02 -4.54 -9.12
N ILE A 74 14.24 -5.86 -9.07
CA ILE A 74 14.57 -6.67 -10.26
C ILE A 74 13.31 -6.80 -11.13
N PHE A 75 12.17 -7.16 -10.53
CA PHE A 75 10.90 -7.30 -11.24
C PHE A 75 10.45 -5.98 -11.86
N ARG A 76 10.57 -4.88 -11.12
CA ARG A 76 10.21 -3.55 -11.64
C ARG A 76 11.05 -3.18 -12.85
N ARG A 77 12.37 -3.33 -12.79
CA ARG A 77 13.29 -3.06 -13.91
C ARG A 77 12.99 -3.94 -15.12
N LEU A 78 12.76 -5.23 -14.90
CA LEU A 78 12.38 -6.13 -15.98
C LEU A 78 11.08 -5.71 -16.64
N ASN A 79 10.08 -5.37 -15.85
CA ASN A 79 8.78 -4.91 -16.35
C ASN A 79 8.90 -3.58 -17.13
N GLU A 80 9.67 -2.63 -16.63
CA GLU A 80 9.98 -1.37 -17.32
C GLU A 80 10.64 -1.64 -18.69
N HIS A 81 11.65 -2.51 -18.75
CA HIS A 81 12.31 -2.87 -20.00
C HIS A 81 11.39 -3.62 -20.97
N PHE A 82 10.51 -4.48 -20.49
CA PHE A 82 9.52 -5.14 -21.37
C PHE A 82 8.53 -4.15 -21.96
N LEU A 83 8.07 -3.17 -21.20
CA LEU A 83 7.20 -2.11 -21.68
C LEU A 83 7.92 -1.24 -22.74
N GLU A 84 9.17 -0.89 -22.52
CA GLU A 84 9.99 -0.15 -23.51
C GLU A 84 10.17 -0.95 -24.81
N LEU A 85 10.44 -2.25 -24.70
CA LEU A 85 10.55 -3.13 -25.85
C LEU A 85 9.23 -3.23 -26.62
N ASP A 86 8.10 -3.35 -25.93
CA ASP A 86 6.78 -3.43 -26.58
C ASP A 86 6.45 -2.16 -27.35
N ILE A 87 6.76 -1.00 -26.78
CA ILE A 87 6.61 0.30 -27.43
C ILE A 87 7.49 0.40 -28.68
N GLU A 88 8.76 -0.01 -28.59
CA GLU A 88 9.69 0.02 -29.71
C GLU A 88 9.26 -0.95 -30.82
N PHE A 89 8.69 -2.11 -30.45
CA PHE A 89 8.10 -3.05 -31.41
C PHE A 89 6.95 -2.46 -32.22
N GLU A 90 6.00 -1.85 -31.54
CA GLU A 90 4.86 -1.24 -32.19
C GLU A 90 5.31 -0.12 -33.16
N LYS A 91 6.37 0.61 -32.80
CA LYS A 91 6.96 1.65 -33.64
C LYS A 91 7.63 1.06 -34.89
N GLN A 92 8.48 0.04 -34.72
CA GLN A 92 9.18 -0.61 -35.85
C GLN A 92 8.22 -1.33 -36.79
N LYS A 93 7.14 -1.90 -36.26
CA LYS A 93 6.07 -2.49 -37.06
C LYS A 93 5.37 -1.47 -37.94
N LYS A 94 5.14 -0.26 -37.43
CA LYS A 94 4.56 0.85 -38.23
C LYS A 94 5.50 1.36 -39.31
N GLU A 95 6.81 1.27 -39.11
CA GLU A 95 7.84 1.74 -40.05
C GLU A 95 8.28 0.67 -41.06
N ASN A 96 7.73 -0.56 -41.02
CA ASN A 96 8.08 -1.70 -41.88
C ASN A 96 9.60 -2.03 -41.91
N LYS A 97 10.32 -1.74 -40.84
CA LYS A 97 11.80 -1.83 -40.79
C LYS A 97 12.37 -3.16 -40.30
N SER A 98 11.56 -4.03 -39.73
CA SER A 98 12.04 -5.31 -39.19
C SER A 98 11.03 -6.42 -39.36
N ASP A 99 11.53 -7.64 -39.54
CA ASP A 99 10.70 -8.85 -39.54
C ASP A 99 10.19 -9.13 -38.13
N PRO A 100 8.86 -8.98 -37.89
CA PRO A 100 8.27 -9.17 -36.56
C PRO A 100 8.52 -10.58 -36.01
N LEU A 101 8.79 -11.55 -36.88
CA LEU A 101 8.97 -12.95 -36.52
C LEU A 101 10.31 -13.18 -35.81
N LEU A 102 11.39 -12.62 -36.34
CA LEU A 102 12.73 -12.78 -35.75
C LEU A 102 12.81 -12.20 -34.35
N ILE A 103 12.19 -11.04 -34.15
CA ILE A 103 12.18 -10.36 -32.88
C ILE A 103 11.37 -11.16 -31.84
N LYS A 104 10.23 -11.71 -32.24
CA LYS A 104 9.40 -12.59 -31.37
C LYS A 104 10.17 -13.83 -30.94
N ILE A 105 10.94 -14.46 -31.83
CA ILE A 105 11.74 -15.65 -31.49
C ILE A 105 12.78 -15.35 -30.40
N VAL A 106 13.40 -14.19 -30.44
CA VAL A 106 14.42 -13.81 -29.45
C VAL A 106 13.80 -13.44 -28.10
N ILE A 107 12.67 -12.74 -28.10
CA ILE A 107 12.04 -12.23 -26.87
C ILE A 107 11.15 -13.25 -26.18
N PHE A 108 10.50 -14.14 -26.93
CA PHE A 108 9.59 -15.13 -26.37
C PHE A 108 10.13 -15.94 -25.18
N PRO A 109 11.40 -16.44 -25.21
CA PRO A 109 11.96 -17.13 -24.05
C PRO A 109 12.06 -16.26 -22.81
N PHE A 110 12.38 -14.97 -22.98
CA PHE A 110 12.48 -14.03 -21.86
C PHE A 110 11.12 -13.71 -21.28
N ILE A 111 10.09 -13.47 -22.12
CA ILE A 111 8.70 -13.28 -21.68
C ILE A 111 8.21 -14.54 -20.95
N PHE A 112 8.50 -15.71 -21.47
CA PHE A 112 8.12 -16.97 -20.84
C PHE A 112 8.75 -17.11 -19.44
N LEU A 113 10.05 -16.88 -19.33
CA LEU A 113 10.77 -16.91 -18.05
C LEU A 113 10.22 -15.87 -17.08
N PHE A 114 9.98 -14.64 -17.55
CA PHE A 114 9.40 -13.58 -16.73
C PHE A 114 8.02 -13.96 -16.20
N ASN A 115 7.14 -14.51 -17.03
CA ASN A 115 5.82 -14.97 -16.62
C ASN A 115 5.90 -16.10 -15.58
N GLU A 116 6.83 -17.04 -15.74
CA GLU A 116 7.04 -18.12 -14.77
C GLU A 116 7.56 -17.59 -13.43
N PHE A 117 8.47 -16.60 -13.46
CA PHE A 117 8.93 -15.91 -12.23
C PHE A 117 7.77 -15.15 -11.57
N SER A 118 7.01 -14.37 -12.32
CA SER A 118 5.87 -13.61 -11.78
C SER A 118 4.83 -14.51 -11.12
N ARG A 119 4.51 -15.64 -11.74
CA ARG A 119 3.59 -16.63 -11.14
C ARG A 119 4.09 -17.22 -9.81
N LYS A 120 5.40 -17.45 -9.71
CA LYS A 120 6.00 -17.96 -8.46
C LYS A 120 6.02 -16.87 -7.40
N ASP A 121 6.32 -15.65 -7.79
CA ASP A 121 6.31 -14.49 -6.91
C ASP A 121 4.92 -14.24 -6.34
N GLU A 122 3.88 -14.20 -7.17
CA GLU A 122 2.48 -14.09 -6.74
C GLU A 122 2.10 -15.20 -5.73
N LYS A 123 2.58 -16.41 -5.94
CA LYS A 123 2.32 -17.51 -4.99
C LYS A 123 2.99 -17.27 -3.64
N ILE A 124 4.26 -16.83 -3.66
CA ILE A 124 5.01 -16.50 -2.44
C ILE A 124 4.33 -15.36 -1.70
N GLN A 125 3.99 -14.27 -2.39
CA GLN A 125 3.29 -13.13 -1.80
C GLN A 125 1.96 -13.56 -1.16
N LYS A 126 1.17 -14.40 -1.85
CA LYS A 126 -0.08 -14.92 -1.31
C LYS A 126 0.12 -15.79 -0.05
N GLU A 127 1.18 -16.59 -0.01
CA GLU A 127 1.51 -17.38 1.19
C GLU A 127 1.96 -16.48 2.35
N GLN A 128 2.67 -15.39 2.05
CA GLN A 128 3.09 -14.38 3.02
C GLN A 128 1.89 -13.64 3.58
N GLU A 129 0.98 -13.16 2.73
CA GLU A 129 -0.27 -12.52 3.14
C GLU A 129 -1.12 -13.45 4.03
N LEU A 130 -1.27 -14.72 3.66
CA LEU A 130 -2.00 -15.69 4.48
C LEU A 130 -1.38 -15.92 5.87
N LYS A 131 -0.06 -15.79 5.98
CA LYS A 131 0.62 -15.84 7.30
C LYS A 131 0.37 -14.58 8.09
N ALA A 132 0.54 -13.40 7.46
CA ALA A 132 0.27 -12.11 8.08
C ALA A 132 -1.19 -12.02 8.56
N ASP A 133 -2.15 -12.48 7.75
CA ASP A 133 -3.57 -12.57 8.12
C ASP A 133 -3.81 -13.43 9.37
N LYS A 134 -3.09 -14.55 9.50
CA LYS A 134 -3.18 -15.37 10.73
C LYS A 134 -2.66 -14.63 11.95
N TYR A 135 -1.57 -13.87 11.82
CA TYR A 135 -1.08 -13.02 12.92
C TYR A 135 -2.08 -11.93 13.26
N GLY A 136 -2.68 -11.28 12.27
CA GLY A 136 -3.73 -10.27 12.47
C GLY A 136 -4.98 -10.84 13.16
N ALA A 137 -5.48 -11.98 12.68
CA ALA A 137 -6.63 -12.66 13.29
C ALA A 137 -6.37 -13.11 14.74
N ASN A 138 -5.16 -13.59 15.02
CA ASN A 138 -4.77 -13.99 16.39
C ASN A 138 -4.64 -12.78 17.32
N ALA A 139 -4.03 -11.68 16.85
CA ALA A 139 -3.85 -10.47 17.64
C ALA A 139 -5.19 -9.81 17.98
N SER A 140 -6.14 -9.80 17.06
CA SER A 140 -7.51 -9.28 17.29
C SER A 140 -8.40 -10.25 18.11
N GLU A 141 -7.92 -11.47 18.39
CA GLU A 141 -8.67 -12.56 19.05
C GLU A 141 -9.94 -13.01 18.28
N SER A 142 -10.14 -12.52 17.07
CA SER A 142 -11.30 -12.82 16.25
C SER A 142 -11.07 -12.49 14.77
N SER A 143 -11.17 -13.48 13.91
CA SER A 143 -11.10 -13.25 12.45
C SER A 143 -12.16 -12.26 11.95
N LYS A 144 -13.35 -12.23 12.58
CA LYS A 144 -14.41 -11.27 12.22
C LYS A 144 -14.00 -9.83 12.53
N VAL A 145 -13.38 -9.60 13.70
CA VAL A 145 -12.89 -8.27 14.08
C VAL A 145 -11.79 -7.82 13.13
N PHE A 146 -10.87 -8.72 12.79
CA PHE A 146 -9.81 -8.43 11.84
C PHE A 146 -10.34 -8.11 10.43
N ILE A 147 -11.28 -8.90 9.90
CA ILE A 147 -11.92 -8.63 8.62
C ILE A 147 -12.65 -7.28 8.62
N ASN A 148 -13.34 -6.95 9.71
CA ASN A 148 -13.97 -5.63 9.86
C ASN A 148 -12.94 -4.49 9.82
N ALA A 149 -11.78 -4.67 10.45
CA ALA A 149 -10.71 -3.69 10.41
C ALA A 149 -10.18 -3.47 8.98
N LEU A 150 -9.93 -4.54 8.23
CA LEU A 150 -9.50 -4.46 6.82
C LEU A 150 -10.57 -3.77 5.95
N SER A 151 -11.84 -4.09 6.16
CA SER A 151 -12.95 -3.45 5.44
C SER A 151 -13.02 -1.95 5.74
N LYS A 152 -12.81 -1.56 7.00
CA LYS A 152 -12.75 -0.16 7.41
C LYS A 152 -11.59 0.59 6.75
N ILE A 153 -10.40 -0.04 6.60
CA ILE A 153 -9.27 0.58 5.90
C ILE A 153 -9.70 0.96 4.49
N TYR A 154 -10.27 0.02 3.75
CA TYR A 154 -10.68 0.24 2.37
C TYR A 154 -11.73 1.36 2.22
N ILE A 155 -12.76 1.34 3.07
CA ILE A 155 -13.85 2.32 2.99
C ILE A 155 -13.39 3.70 3.46
N TYR A 156 -12.66 3.77 4.57
CA TYR A 156 -12.28 5.04 5.17
C TYR A 156 -11.11 5.73 4.46
N GLU A 157 -10.37 5.02 3.63
CA GLU A 157 -9.39 5.65 2.75
C GLU A 157 -10.05 6.68 1.82
N LEU A 158 -11.19 6.33 1.23
CA LEU A 158 -11.95 7.23 0.38
C LEU A 158 -12.45 8.45 1.17
N VAL A 159 -13.03 8.21 2.34
CA VAL A 159 -13.50 9.29 3.23
C VAL A 159 -12.38 10.23 3.63
N TRP A 160 -11.22 9.69 3.97
CA TRP A 160 -10.06 10.49 4.32
C TRP A 160 -9.56 11.35 3.17
N LYS A 161 -9.60 10.81 1.95
CA LYS A 161 -9.26 11.57 0.75
C LYS A 161 -10.19 12.76 0.57
N ASP A 162 -11.49 12.55 0.64
CA ASP A 162 -12.51 13.61 0.51
C ASP A 162 -12.37 14.64 1.63
N THR A 163 -12.16 14.19 2.86
CA THR A 163 -11.94 15.10 4.02
C THR A 163 -10.73 15.99 3.82
N LYS A 164 -9.61 15.41 3.28
CA LYS A 164 -8.40 16.19 2.97
C LYS A 164 -8.64 17.21 1.85
N GLU A 165 -9.39 16.86 0.82
CA GLU A 165 -9.71 17.76 -0.29
C GLU A 165 -10.54 18.94 0.21
N LYS A 166 -11.62 18.68 0.96
CA LYS A 166 -12.44 19.71 1.63
C LYS A 166 -11.59 20.63 2.51
N PHE A 167 -10.67 20.04 3.28
CA PHE A 167 -9.75 20.81 4.14
C PHE A 167 -8.84 21.74 3.33
N ASN A 168 -8.23 21.24 2.25
CA ASN A 168 -7.37 22.03 1.38
C ASN A 168 -8.13 23.22 0.75
N GLU A 169 -9.35 23.00 0.29
CA GLU A 169 -10.21 24.07 -0.25
C GLU A 169 -10.46 25.17 0.77
N ILE A 170 -10.72 24.80 2.03
CA ILE A 170 -10.99 25.77 3.11
C ILE A 170 -9.72 26.52 3.52
N VAL A 171 -8.58 25.85 3.54
CA VAL A 171 -7.27 26.50 3.84
C VAL A 171 -6.91 27.50 2.73
N GLN A 172 -7.23 27.20 1.48
CA GLN A 172 -7.00 28.12 0.37
C GLN A 172 -7.97 29.30 0.35
N ASP A 173 -9.21 29.10 0.81
CA ASP A 173 -10.19 30.19 0.94
C ASP A 173 -10.01 30.92 2.29
N LYS A 174 -9.18 31.97 2.27
CA LYS A 174 -8.86 32.81 3.45
C LYS A 174 -10.09 33.40 4.20
N LYS A 175 -11.30 33.28 3.64
CA LYS A 175 -12.55 33.75 4.22
C LYS A 175 -13.28 32.72 5.08
N LYS A 176 -12.91 31.44 4.99
CA LYS A 176 -13.59 30.35 5.73
C LYS A 176 -12.76 29.80 6.88
N ASN A 177 -12.63 30.55 7.93
CA ASN A 177 -11.90 30.20 9.16
C ASN A 177 -12.68 29.20 10.06
N LYS A 178 -13.15 28.05 9.56
CA LYS A 178 -14.03 27.18 10.35
C LYS A 178 -13.58 25.73 10.60
N ILE A 179 -12.53 25.22 9.99
CA ILE A 179 -12.05 23.89 10.39
C ILE A 179 -11.16 23.99 11.61
N LYS A 180 -11.69 23.56 12.73
CA LYS A 180 -10.95 23.53 13.99
C LYS A 180 -10.11 22.26 14.17
N ASN A 181 -10.49 21.14 13.53
CA ASN A 181 -9.81 19.86 13.72
C ASN A 181 -10.14 18.85 12.59
N LEU A 182 -9.19 18.63 11.69
CA LEU A 182 -9.30 17.68 10.58
C LEU A 182 -9.68 16.26 11.02
N SER A 183 -9.14 15.82 12.16
CA SER A 183 -9.40 14.48 12.69
C SER A 183 -10.83 14.32 13.22
N LEU A 184 -11.45 15.37 13.74
CA LEU A 184 -12.86 15.32 14.16
C LEU A 184 -13.81 15.31 12.95
N GLU A 185 -13.51 16.08 11.92
CA GLU A 185 -14.25 16.11 10.66
C GLU A 185 -14.24 14.72 10.00
N PHE A 186 -13.06 14.10 9.90
CA PHE A 186 -12.93 12.74 9.40
C PHE A 186 -13.80 11.72 10.16
N VAL A 187 -13.82 11.78 11.51
CA VAL A 187 -14.65 10.88 12.32
C VAL A 187 -16.13 11.13 12.08
N GLN A 188 -16.54 12.38 11.84
CA GLN A 188 -17.93 12.72 11.56
C GLN A 188 -18.34 12.20 10.16
N ASP A 189 -17.53 12.46 9.13
CA ASP A 189 -17.76 11.96 7.78
C ASP A 189 -17.79 10.42 7.75
N ALA A 190 -16.86 9.76 8.47
CA ALA A 190 -16.84 8.31 8.59
C ALA A 190 -18.07 7.72 9.28
N LYS A 191 -18.61 8.40 10.29
CA LYS A 191 -19.83 7.96 10.98
C LYS A 191 -21.07 8.12 10.12
N GLN A 192 -21.18 9.15 9.29
CA GLN A 192 -22.30 9.36 8.41
C GLN A 192 -22.47 8.24 7.40
N LEU A 193 -21.38 7.74 6.83
CA LEU A 193 -21.40 6.60 5.89
C LEU A 193 -21.99 5.31 6.49
N PHE A 194 -21.81 5.08 7.79
CA PHE A 194 -22.37 3.88 8.45
C PHE A 194 -23.82 4.03 8.91
N VAL A 195 -24.34 5.25 8.99
CA VAL A 195 -25.73 5.49 9.38
C VAL A 195 -26.66 5.43 8.16
N GLU A 196 -26.15 5.71 6.97
CA GLU A 196 -26.94 5.71 5.72
C GLU A 196 -27.05 4.33 5.05
N ASP A 197 -26.14 3.39 5.36
CA ASP A 197 -26.06 2.06 4.70
C ASP A 197 -26.51 0.87 5.57
N ILE A 198 -27.17 1.09 6.69
CA ILE A 198 -27.80 0.00 7.48
C ILE A 198 -29.32 0.11 7.34
N PRO A 199 -29.95 -0.77 6.49
CA PRO A 199 -31.40 -0.88 6.41
C PRO A 199 -32.00 -1.46 7.69
#